data_64d033a7d18d62909f46ef2577615e5f
#
_entry.id   64d033a7d18d62909f46ef2577615e5f
#
_cell.length_a   1.000
_cell.length_b   1.000
_cell.length_c   1.000
_cell.angle_alpha   90.00
_cell.angle_beta   90.00
_cell.angle_gamma   90.00
#
_symmetry.space_group_name_H-M   'P 1'
#
loop_
_entity.id
_entity.type
_entity.pdbx_description
1 polymer ?
#
loop_
_entity_poly.entity_id
_entity_poly.type
_entity_poly.pdbx_seq_one_letter_code
_entity_poly.pdbx_strand_id
1 'polypeptide(L)'
;EEKNKEIVDSINYAKRIQDAMMTSEGYRKSVIPKSFTFFKPKDVVSGDFYWVYKDQQENIFFTVADCTGHGVPGAFMSMIGTSLLNEIIVEKGIKDTNKILDEMRKQIIKSLNQDTEDDQKDGMDISICKLNMKKKTLEFSGAHNPLVVVSENELSTFKGDSQAVGLETVDIKPFTKHSMKLKKDDMIYIYSDGYQDQFGGDNGKKYMTANFKKLLLKI
;
A
#
# COMPACT_ATOMS: atom_id res chain seq x y z
N GLU A 1 12.58 -1.37 35.33
CA GLU A 1 11.62 -0.29 34.97
C GLU A 1 12.28 0.73 34.02
N GLU A 2 13.49 1.23 34.33
CA GLU A 2 14.22 2.24 33.53
C GLU A 2 14.51 1.76 32.10
N LYS A 3 15.04 0.53 31.90
CA LYS A 3 15.27 -0.04 30.57
C LYS A 3 14.00 -0.17 29.73
N ASN A 4 12.86 -0.49 30.32
CA ASN A 4 11.59 -0.55 29.60
C ASN A 4 11.13 0.84 29.13
N LYS A 5 11.38 1.87 29.93
CA LYS A 5 11.09 3.25 29.54
C LYS A 5 11.95 3.70 28.38
N GLU A 6 13.26 3.42 28.42
CA GLU A 6 14.17 3.74 27.31
C GLU A 6 13.77 3.07 25.98
N ILE A 7 13.34 1.80 26.03
CA ILE A 7 12.85 1.07 24.86
C ILE A 7 11.58 1.73 24.30
N VAL A 8 10.61 2.04 25.18
CA VAL A 8 9.37 2.72 24.77
C VAL A 8 9.65 4.09 24.16
N ASP A 9 10.55 4.88 24.76
CA ASP A 9 10.95 6.20 24.26
C ASP A 9 11.63 6.07 22.87
N SER A 10 12.46 5.05 22.66
CA SER A 10 13.08 4.76 21.37
C SER A 10 12.05 4.38 20.29
N ILE A 11 11.04 3.58 20.64
CA ILE A 11 9.96 3.21 19.70
C ILE A 11 9.09 4.44 19.38
N ASN A 12 8.80 5.28 20.35
CA ASN A 12 8.06 6.54 20.14
C ASN A 12 8.85 7.51 19.24
N TYR A 13 10.18 7.50 19.33
CA TYR A 13 11.02 8.28 18.42
C TYR A 13 10.98 7.72 17.00
N ALA A 14 11.07 6.38 16.84
CA ALA A 14 10.92 5.71 15.54
C ALA A 14 9.56 6.04 14.89
N LYS A 15 8.48 6.07 15.70
CA LYS A 15 7.15 6.48 15.21
C LYS A 15 7.17 7.89 14.62
N ARG A 16 7.80 8.85 15.28
CA ARG A 16 7.87 10.22 14.75
C ARG A 16 8.61 10.30 13.41
N ILE A 17 9.65 9.49 13.23
CA ILE A 17 10.34 9.39 11.94
C ILE A 17 9.43 8.78 10.87
N GLN A 18 8.76 7.68 11.20
CA GLN A 18 7.82 7.01 10.29
C GLN A 18 6.68 7.96 9.88
N ASP A 19 6.05 8.63 10.84
CA ASP A 19 4.97 9.59 10.58
C ASP A 19 5.44 10.75 9.67
N ALA A 20 6.69 11.19 9.80
CA ALA A 20 7.27 12.23 8.94
C ALA A 20 7.53 11.77 7.51
N MET A 21 7.75 10.46 7.29
CA MET A 21 7.94 9.88 5.96
C MET A 21 6.64 9.54 5.26
N MET A 22 5.56 9.35 6.00
CA MET A 22 4.24 9.08 5.43
C MET A 22 3.62 10.35 4.82
N THR A 23 2.73 10.14 3.86
CA THR A 23 1.95 11.25 3.28
C THR A 23 1.09 11.92 4.34
N SER A 24 1.26 13.23 4.55
CA SER A 24 0.43 13.98 5.49
C SER A 24 -1.03 14.07 5.01
N GLU A 25 -1.96 14.10 5.95
CA GLU A 25 -3.39 14.26 5.63
C GLU A 25 -3.67 15.56 4.87
N GLY A 26 -2.97 16.64 5.22
CA GLY A 26 -3.10 17.94 4.56
C GLY A 26 -2.70 17.86 3.08
N TYR A 27 -1.56 17.22 2.77
CA TYR A 27 -1.13 17.02 1.39
C TYR A 27 -2.10 16.10 0.63
N ARG A 28 -2.51 14.97 1.20
CA ARG A 28 -3.50 14.07 0.58
C ARG A 28 -4.78 14.82 0.22
N LYS A 29 -5.36 15.58 1.17
CA LYS A 29 -6.57 16.38 0.92
C LYS A 29 -6.38 17.45 -0.15
N SER A 30 -5.20 18.04 -0.24
CA SER A 30 -4.91 19.05 -1.30
C SER A 30 -4.86 18.42 -2.70
N VAL A 31 -4.40 17.15 -2.79
CA VAL A 31 -4.24 16.42 -4.05
C VAL A 31 -5.51 15.66 -4.44
N ILE A 32 -6.16 15.00 -3.47
CA ILE A 32 -7.41 14.24 -3.66
C ILE A 32 -8.43 14.71 -2.61
N PRO A 33 -9.11 15.84 -2.81
CA PRO A 33 -10.00 16.41 -1.80
C PRO A 33 -11.15 15.49 -1.37
N LYS A 34 -11.69 14.72 -2.32
CA LYS A 34 -12.77 13.74 -2.08
C LYS A 34 -12.17 12.36 -1.78
N SER A 35 -11.40 12.25 -0.71
CA SER A 35 -10.82 10.98 -0.27
C SER A 35 -10.75 10.89 1.23
N PHE A 36 -10.68 9.68 1.74
CA PHE A 36 -10.39 9.41 3.15
C PHE A 36 -9.30 8.34 3.26
N THR A 37 -8.62 8.32 4.39
CA THR A 37 -7.71 7.24 4.78
C THR A 37 -8.14 6.75 6.15
N PHE A 38 -8.38 5.45 6.26
CA PHE A 38 -8.56 4.78 7.54
C PHE A 38 -7.25 4.04 7.84
N PHE A 39 -6.49 4.55 8.80
CA PHE A 39 -5.20 4.00 9.18
C PHE A 39 -5.14 3.86 10.70
N LYS A 40 -5.10 2.62 11.17
CA LYS A 40 -5.07 2.29 12.60
C LYS A 40 -4.08 1.14 12.84
N PRO A 41 -2.80 1.44 13.02
CA PRO A 41 -1.79 0.43 13.32
C PRO A 41 -2.11 -0.36 14.59
N LYS A 42 -1.69 -1.62 14.63
CA LYS A 42 -1.78 -2.48 15.81
C LYS A 42 -0.78 -2.05 16.88
N ASP A 43 0.45 -1.76 16.47
CA ASP A 43 1.56 -1.39 17.34
C ASP A 43 1.85 0.13 17.26
N VAL A 44 2.82 0.60 18.04
CA VAL A 44 3.24 2.02 18.02
C VAL A 44 3.72 2.45 16.65
N VAL A 45 4.42 1.56 15.92
CA VAL A 45 4.86 1.73 14.53
C VAL A 45 4.20 0.67 13.66
N SER A 46 4.18 0.86 12.34
CA SER A 46 3.39 0.06 11.41
C SER A 46 4.22 -0.56 10.28
N GLY A 47 3.91 -1.82 9.93
CA GLY A 47 4.31 -2.41 8.65
C GLY A 47 3.50 -1.85 7.49
N ASP A 48 2.21 -1.60 7.71
CA ASP A 48 1.35 -0.98 6.71
C ASP A 48 1.72 0.49 6.51
N PHE A 49 1.60 0.96 5.28
CA PHE A 49 1.71 2.37 4.96
C PHE A 49 0.83 2.77 3.78
N TYR A 50 0.58 4.06 3.65
CA TYR A 50 -0.02 4.67 2.46
C TYR A 50 0.84 5.83 1.97
N TRP A 51 0.80 6.07 0.67
CA TRP A 51 1.59 7.11 0.04
C TRP A 51 0.81 7.73 -1.12
N VAL A 52 0.94 9.06 -1.29
CA VAL A 52 0.30 9.83 -2.35
C VAL A 52 1.30 10.80 -2.95
N TYR A 53 1.28 10.92 -4.26
CA TYR A 53 2.10 11.90 -4.99
C TYR A 53 1.37 12.41 -6.23
N LYS A 54 1.47 13.70 -6.51
CA LYS A 54 0.96 14.32 -7.74
C LYS A 54 2.13 14.82 -8.57
N ASP A 55 2.23 14.35 -9.82
CA ASP A 55 3.27 14.79 -10.74
C ASP A 55 2.89 16.10 -11.47
N GLN A 56 3.85 16.66 -12.21
CA GLN A 56 3.66 17.87 -13.00
C GLN A 56 2.68 17.70 -14.18
N GLN A 57 2.38 16.46 -14.59
CA GLN A 57 1.46 16.12 -15.67
C GLN A 57 0.02 15.86 -15.16
N GLU A 58 -0.25 16.23 -13.92
CA GLU A 58 -1.55 16.07 -13.25
C GLU A 58 -1.93 14.59 -13.01
N ASN A 59 -0.98 13.66 -13.08
CA ASN A 59 -1.23 12.30 -12.62
C ASN A 59 -1.06 12.23 -11.11
N ILE A 60 -1.98 11.55 -10.47
CA ILE A 60 -1.96 11.31 -9.04
C ILE A 60 -1.65 9.83 -8.82
N PHE A 61 -0.53 9.56 -8.15
CA PHE A 61 -0.15 8.23 -7.71
C PHE A 61 -0.60 8.05 -6.26
N PHE A 62 -1.19 6.92 -5.96
CA PHE A 62 -1.53 6.57 -4.58
C PHE A 62 -1.42 5.07 -4.36
N THR A 63 -1.00 4.69 -3.17
CA THR A 63 -0.73 3.30 -2.80
C THR A 63 -1.12 3.00 -1.37
N VAL A 64 -1.44 1.74 -1.13
CA VAL A 64 -1.51 1.11 0.19
C VAL A 64 -0.65 -0.15 0.12
N ALA A 65 0.20 -0.33 1.11
CA ALA A 65 1.07 -1.48 1.22
C ALA A 65 1.00 -2.10 2.62
N ASP A 66 1.18 -3.40 2.66
CA ASP A 66 1.28 -4.25 3.83
C ASP A 66 2.64 -4.96 3.76
N CYS A 67 3.55 -4.61 4.67
CA CYS A 67 4.90 -5.15 4.68
C CYS A 67 4.99 -6.39 5.55
N THR A 68 5.91 -7.28 5.21
CA THR A 68 6.25 -8.43 6.07
C THR A 68 6.65 -7.97 7.46
N GLY A 69 6.03 -8.57 8.48
CA GLY A 69 6.31 -8.29 9.88
C GLY A 69 5.51 -7.12 10.46
N HIS A 70 5.50 -7.01 11.77
CA HIS A 70 4.83 -5.95 12.51
C HIS A 70 5.79 -5.29 13.51
N GLY A 71 5.37 -4.20 14.15
CA GLY A 71 6.22 -3.44 15.06
C GLY A 71 7.45 -2.87 14.35
N VAL A 72 8.62 -2.93 14.99
CA VAL A 72 9.85 -2.30 14.49
C VAL A 72 10.34 -2.87 13.15
N PRO A 73 10.41 -4.21 12.95
CA PRO A 73 10.80 -4.75 11.63
C PRO A 73 9.88 -4.30 10.49
N GLY A 74 8.56 -4.38 10.67
CA GLY A 74 7.60 -3.88 9.69
C GLY A 74 7.75 -2.39 9.40
N ALA A 75 8.06 -1.58 10.44
CA ALA A 75 8.31 -0.15 10.26
C ALA A 75 9.53 0.12 9.37
N PHE A 76 10.61 -0.63 9.51
CA PHE A 76 11.75 -0.50 8.58
C PHE A 76 11.35 -0.82 7.15
N MET A 77 10.58 -1.89 6.93
CA MET A 77 10.09 -2.24 5.60
C MET A 77 9.19 -1.16 5.00
N SER A 78 8.29 -0.57 5.78
CA SER A 78 7.43 0.52 5.31
C SER A 78 8.21 1.79 4.94
N MET A 79 9.28 2.10 5.69
CA MET A 79 10.18 3.22 5.38
C MET A 79 10.99 2.96 4.09
N ILE A 80 11.47 1.74 3.89
CA ILE A 80 12.12 1.31 2.63
C ILE A 80 11.12 1.47 1.47
N GLY A 81 9.90 0.94 1.61
CA GLY A 81 8.85 1.03 0.59
C GLY A 81 8.54 2.47 0.19
N THR A 82 8.36 3.35 1.17
CA THR A 82 8.12 4.78 0.94
C THR A 82 9.30 5.45 0.23
N SER A 83 10.53 5.15 0.64
CA SER A 83 11.75 5.68 0.00
C SER A 83 11.86 5.23 -1.44
N LEU A 84 11.60 3.96 -1.72
CA LEU A 84 11.64 3.40 -3.07
C LEU A 84 10.58 4.03 -3.99
N LEU A 85 9.37 4.27 -3.48
CA LEU A 85 8.33 4.97 -4.26
C LEU A 85 8.78 6.39 -4.66
N ASN A 86 9.40 7.14 -3.75
CA ASN A 86 9.96 8.45 -4.06
C ASN A 86 11.08 8.35 -5.11
N GLU A 87 12.04 7.47 -4.93
CA GLU A 87 13.13 7.27 -5.89
C GLU A 87 12.61 6.90 -7.28
N ILE A 88 11.71 5.90 -7.35
CA ILE A 88 11.24 5.32 -8.61
C ILE A 88 10.32 6.28 -9.36
N ILE A 89 9.35 6.87 -8.65
CA ILE A 89 8.30 7.69 -9.29
C ILE A 89 8.75 9.14 -9.44
N VAL A 90 9.36 9.72 -8.41
CA VAL A 90 9.70 11.14 -8.38
C VAL A 90 11.04 11.39 -9.04
N GLU A 91 12.09 10.65 -8.67
CA GLU A 91 13.45 10.90 -9.15
C GLU A 91 13.71 10.23 -10.51
N LYS A 92 13.45 8.92 -10.65
CA LYS A 92 13.65 8.18 -11.91
C LYS A 92 12.54 8.44 -12.94
N GLY A 93 11.38 8.96 -12.52
CA GLY A 93 10.27 9.28 -13.41
C GLY A 93 9.57 8.08 -14.03
N ILE A 94 9.64 6.89 -13.43
CA ILE A 94 8.90 5.71 -13.88
C ILE A 94 7.41 5.92 -13.56
N LYS A 95 6.55 5.84 -14.59
CA LYS A 95 5.12 6.22 -14.47
C LYS A 95 4.13 5.07 -14.73
N ASP A 96 4.58 3.95 -15.28
CA ASP A 96 3.75 2.76 -15.48
C ASP A 96 3.65 1.96 -14.20
N THR A 97 2.43 1.71 -13.70
CA THR A 97 2.21 1.09 -12.38
C THR A 97 2.88 -0.29 -12.23
N ASN A 98 2.83 -1.11 -13.27
CA ASN A 98 3.50 -2.41 -13.27
C ASN A 98 5.04 -2.30 -13.24
N LYS A 99 5.60 -1.35 -13.99
CA LYS A 99 7.06 -1.12 -14.00
C LYS A 99 7.56 -0.56 -12.67
N ILE A 100 6.71 0.21 -11.97
CA ILE A 100 7.02 0.67 -10.61
C ILE A 100 7.18 -0.53 -9.69
N LEU A 101 6.23 -1.48 -9.69
CA LEU A 101 6.31 -2.68 -8.86
C LEU A 101 7.47 -3.59 -9.25
N ASP A 102 7.76 -3.76 -10.55
CA ASP A 102 8.91 -4.52 -11.02
C ASP A 102 10.23 -3.92 -10.52
N GLU A 103 10.38 -2.59 -10.59
CA GLU A 103 11.59 -1.90 -10.11
C GLU A 103 11.68 -1.92 -8.58
N MET A 104 10.55 -1.75 -7.85
CA MET A 104 10.53 -1.89 -6.39
C MET A 104 11.02 -3.28 -5.97
N ARG A 105 10.50 -4.33 -6.59
CA ARG A 105 10.91 -5.71 -6.30
C ARG A 105 12.40 -5.91 -6.51
N LYS A 106 12.92 -5.48 -7.66
CA LYS A 106 14.35 -5.56 -7.96
C LYS A 106 15.21 -4.86 -6.91
N GLN A 107 14.77 -3.69 -6.45
CA GLN A 107 15.54 -2.93 -5.46
C GLN A 107 15.43 -3.53 -4.06
N ILE A 108 14.29 -4.08 -3.65
CA ILE A 108 14.12 -4.77 -2.36
C ILE A 108 15.02 -6.00 -2.32
N ILE A 109 14.97 -6.86 -3.35
CA ILE A 109 15.84 -8.05 -3.43
C ILE A 109 17.32 -7.66 -3.29
N LYS A 110 17.73 -6.62 -4.00
CA LYS A 110 19.11 -6.13 -3.96
C LYS A 110 19.48 -5.53 -2.60
N SER A 111 18.64 -4.70 -2.03
CA SER A 111 18.92 -3.96 -0.77
C SER A 111 18.95 -4.86 0.45
N LEU A 112 18.19 -5.95 0.42
CA LEU A 112 18.11 -6.94 1.50
C LEU A 112 18.99 -8.18 1.22
N ASN A 113 19.80 -8.18 0.13
CA ASN A 113 20.64 -9.30 -0.29
C ASN A 113 19.88 -10.64 -0.36
N GLN A 114 18.62 -10.60 -0.79
CA GLN A 114 17.73 -11.77 -0.81
C GLN A 114 18.10 -12.83 -1.85
N ASP A 115 19.02 -12.52 -2.75
CA ASP A 115 19.60 -13.42 -3.77
C ASP A 115 20.76 -14.27 -3.23
N THR A 116 21.15 -14.09 -1.97
CA THR A 116 22.13 -14.90 -1.26
C THR A 116 21.44 -15.98 -0.41
N GLU A 117 22.21 -16.97 0.10
CA GLU A 117 21.67 -18.12 0.83
C GLU A 117 20.99 -17.80 2.18
N ASP A 118 20.99 -16.55 2.62
CA ASP A 118 20.28 -16.11 3.83
C ASP A 118 18.78 -16.02 3.56
N ASP A 119 17.98 -16.79 4.31
CA ASP A 119 16.53 -17.03 4.20
C ASP A 119 15.62 -15.79 4.43
N GLN A 120 16.10 -14.57 4.28
CA GLN A 120 15.29 -13.37 4.46
C GLN A 120 14.39 -13.11 3.25
N LYS A 121 13.12 -13.45 3.38
CA LYS A 121 12.07 -13.25 2.35
C LYS A 121 11.16 -12.07 2.67
N ASP A 122 11.71 -10.98 3.19
CA ASP A 122 10.93 -9.80 3.49
C ASP A 122 10.49 -9.10 2.20
N GLY A 123 9.26 -8.64 2.19
CA GLY A 123 8.64 -8.00 1.04
C GLY A 123 7.40 -7.22 1.44
N MET A 124 6.55 -6.95 0.47
CA MET A 124 5.27 -6.29 0.74
C MET A 124 4.20 -6.69 -0.26
N ASP A 125 2.97 -6.73 0.22
CA ASP A 125 1.75 -6.77 -0.57
C ASP A 125 1.31 -5.33 -0.81
N ILE A 126 1.15 -4.92 -2.06
CA ILE A 126 0.96 -3.52 -2.40
C ILE A 126 -0.03 -3.34 -3.55
N SER A 127 -0.88 -2.33 -3.43
CA SER A 127 -1.68 -1.80 -4.51
C SER A 127 -1.14 -0.44 -4.92
N ILE A 128 -0.87 -0.22 -6.19
CA ILE A 128 -0.51 1.09 -6.73
C ILE A 128 -1.47 1.51 -7.83
N CYS A 129 -1.94 2.74 -7.75
CA CYS A 129 -2.82 3.38 -8.70
C CYS A 129 -2.19 4.65 -9.28
N LYS A 130 -2.46 4.91 -10.56
CA LYS A 130 -2.20 6.19 -11.23
C LYS A 130 -3.51 6.73 -11.78
N LEU A 131 -3.98 7.83 -11.21
CA LEU A 131 -5.22 8.50 -11.57
C LEU A 131 -4.91 9.77 -12.37
N ASN A 132 -5.56 9.91 -13.53
CA ASN A 132 -5.57 11.17 -14.27
C ASN A 132 -6.98 11.75 -14.29
N MET A 133 -7.23 12.78 -13.49
CA MET A 133 -8.55 13.38 -13.33
C MET A 133 -9.08 14.02 -14.62
N LYS A 134 -8.21 14.64 -15.43
CA LYS A 134 -8.60 15.29 -16.70
C LYS A 134 -9.04 14.25 -17.73
N LYS A 135 -8.29 13.15 -17.84
CA LYS A 135 -8.58 12.05 -18.78
C LYS A 135 -9.62 11.07 -18.23
N LYS A 136 -9.95 11.16 -16.94
CA LYS A 136 -10.79 10.20 -16.20
C LYS A 136 -10.31 8.76 -16.39
N THR A 137 -9.01 8.55 -16.26
CA THR A 137 -8.38 7.23 -16.40
C THR A 137 -7.71 6.81 -15.13
N LEU A 138 -7.80 5.53 -14.81
CA LEU A 138 -7.12 4.89 -13.71
C LEU A 138 -6.27 3.75 -14.27
N GLU A 139 -4.99 3.73 -13.89
CA GLU A 139 -4.13 2.56 -14.04
C GLU A 139 -3.91 1.94 -12.67
N PHE A 140 -3.86 0.61 -12.61
CA PHE A 140 -3.66 -0.16 -11.39
C PHE A 140 -2.70 -1.32 -11.65
N SER A 141 -1.85 -1.57 -10.68
CA SER A 141 -1.10 -2.83 -10.53
C SER A 141 -1.10 -3.22 -9.05
N GLY A 142 -1.14 -4.50 -8.77
CA GLY A 142 -1.15 -5.02 -7.41
C GLY A 142 -0.22 -6.22 -7.25
N ALA A 143 0.45 -6.29 -6.11
CA ALA A 143 1.08 -7.47 -5.56
C ALA A 143 0.16 -7.98 -4.46
N HIS A 144 -0.51 -9.11 -4.65
CA HIS A 144 -1.59 -9.68 -3.82
C HIS A 144 -2.78 -8.74 -3.57
N ASN A 145 -2.53 -7.50 -3.17
CA ASN A 145 -3.56 -6.52 -2.80
C ASN A 145 -4.41 -6.10 -4.01
N PRO A 146 -5.75 -6.13 -3.89
CA PRO A 146 -6.66 -5.81 -4.97
C PRO A 146 -6.99 -4.31 -5.04
N LEU A 147 -7.58 -3.93 -6.18
CA LEU A 147 -8.35 -2.71 -6.35
C LEU A 147 -9.84 -3.05 -6.39
N VAL A 148 -10.67 -2.28 -5.69
CA VAL A 148 -12.12 -2.32 -5.80
C VAL A 148 -12.62 -1.00 -6.38
N VAL A 149 -13.48 -1.08 -7.36
CA VAL A 149 -14.20 0.07 -7.94
C VAL A 149 -15.70 -0.17 -7.74
N VAL A 150 -16.38 0.80 -7.17
CA VAL A 150 -17.85 0.84 -7.07
C VAL A 150 -18.36 1.89 -8.05
N SER A 151 -19.14 1.44 -9.01
CA SER A 151 -19.74 2.25 -10.08
C SER A 151 -21.21 1.91 -10.18
N GLU A 152 -22.11 2.91 -10.13
CA GLU A 152 -23.56 2.70 -10.29
C GLU A 152 -24.12 1.60 -9.35
N ASN A 153 -23.65 1.54 -8.10
CA ASN A 153 -23.96 0.52 -7.09
C ASN A 153 -23.48 -0.92 -7.42
N GLU A 154 -22.64 -1.08 -8.42
CA GLU A 154 -21.98 -2.35 -8.72
C GLU A 154 -20.51 -2.34 -8.29
N LEU A 155 -20.07 -3.42 -7.67
CA LEU A 155 -18.71 -3.58 -7.19
C LEU A 155 -17.91 -4.47 -8.15
N SER A 156 -16.84 -3.91 -8.70
CA SER A 156 -15.84 -4.62 -9.50
C SER A 156 -14.54 -4.78 -8.71
N THR A 157 -13.93 -5.96 -8.77
CA THR A 157 -12.63 -6.24 -8.12
C THR A 157 -11.60 -6.58 -9.18
N PHE A 158 -10.50 -5.83 -9.18
CA PHE A 158 -9.31 -6.12 -9.97
C PHE A 158 -8.28 -6.75 -9.03
N LYS A 159 -7.91 -7.98 -9.30
CA LYS A 159 -6.96 -8.73 -8.46
C LYS A 159 -5.55 -8.24 -8.74
N GLY A 160 -4.73 -8.19 -7.68
CA GLY A 160 -3.28 -8.15 -7.84
C GLY A 160 -2.73 -9.49 -8.34
N ASP A 161 -1.51 -9.47 -8.85
CA ASP A 161 -0.79 -10.69 -9.18
C ASP A 161 -0.51 -11.48 -7.89
N SER A 162 -0.49 -12.83 -7.99
CA SER A 162 -0.23 -13.72 -6.86
C SER A 162 1.28 -13.81 -6.57
N GLN A 163 1.91 -12.66 -6.36
CA GLN A 163 3.33 -12.51 -6.02
C GLN A 163 3.52 -11.23 -5.22
N ALA A 164 4.41 -11.25 -4.24
CA ALA A 164 4.78 -10.09 -3.44
C ALA A 164 5.83 -9.21 -4.15
N VAL A 165 6.02 -7.99 -3.65
CA VAL A 165 7.18 -7.16 -3.97
C VAL A 165 8.31 -7.53 -3.02
N GLY A 166 9.10 -8.55 -3.41
CA GLY A 166 10.19 -9.17 -2.66
C GLY A 166 10.65 -10.44 -3.37
N LEU A 167 11.54 -11.21 -2.75
CA LEU A 167 11.97 -12.48 -3.28
C LEU A 167 10.90 -13.56 -3.04
N GLU A 168 10.45 -14.18 -4.11
CA GLU A 168 9.65 -15.39 -4.08
C GLU A 168 10.44 -16.59 -4.62
N THR A 169 10.07 -17.79 -4.15
CA THR A 169 10.72 -19.05 -4.54
C THR A 169 10.22 -19.61 -5.88
N VAL A 170 9.26 -18.96 -6.51
CA VAL A 170 8.59 -19.40 -7.74
C VAL A 170 8.84 -18.40 -8.86
N ASP A 171 8.72 -18.82 -10.12
CA ASP A 171 8.96 -18.02 -11.33
C ASP A 171 8.47 -16.57 -11.21
N ILE A 172 9.41 -15.65 -11.07
CA ILE A 172 9.15 -14.21 -11.02
C ILE A 172 8.65 -13.76 -12.38
N LYS A 173 7.40 -13.24 -12.41
CA LYS A 173 6.80 -12.67 -13.62
C LYS A 173 6.69 -11.16 -13.50
N PRO A 174 6.74 -10.41 -14.62
CA PRO A 174 6.39 -8.99 -14.61
C PRO A 174 5.00 -8.78 -14.04
N PHE A 175 4.82 -7.68 -13.28
CA PHE A 175 3.51 -7.31 -12.77
C PHE A 175 2.55 -6.89 -13.89
N THR A 176 1.27 -7.19 -13.70
CA THR A 176 0.21 -6.86 -14.65
C THR A 176 -0.27 -5.42 -14.44
N LYS A 177 -0.50 -4.70 -15.54
CA LYS A 177 -1.13 -3.38 -15.53
C LYS A 177 -2.58 -3.46 -16.01
N HIS A 178 -3.51 -3.01 -15.19
CA HIS A 178 -4.89 -2.79 -15.55
C HIS A 178 -5.11 -1.31 -15.86
N SER A 179 -5.88 -1.01 -16.91
CA SER A 179 -6.23 0.36 -17.29
C SER A 179 -7.73 0.45 -17.51
N MET A 180 -8.36 1.47 -16.96
CA MET A 180 -9.79 1.67 -17.05
C MET A 180 -10.17 3.14 -17.16
N LYS A 181 -11.33 3.42 -17.74
CA LYS A 181 -11.98 4.73 -17.69
C LYS A 181 -12.93 4.78 -16.50
N LEU A 182 -12.89 5.91 -15.79
CA LEU A 182 -13.79 6.17 -14.67
C LEU A 182 -15.00 6.97 -15.14
N LYS A 183 -16.14 6.67 -14.54
CA LYS A 183 -17.36 7.46 -14.63
C LYS A 183 -17.38 8.53 -13.53
N LYS A 184 -18.32 9.44 -13.64
CA LYS A 184 -18.61 10.37 -12.56
C LYS A 184 -19.15 9.57 -11.35
N ASP A 185 -18.69 9.94 -10.16
CA ASP A 185 -19.10 9.36 -8.88
C ASP A 185 -18.63 7.91 -8.65
N ASP A 186 -17.72 7.37 -9.50
CA ASP A 186 -17.05 6.12 -9.19
C ASP A 186 -16.23 6.25 -7.91
N MET A 187 -16.39 5.27 -7.02
CA MET A 187 -15.59 5.15 -5.80
C MET A 187 -14.48 4.12 -5.98
N ILE A 188 -13.27 4.47 -5.57
CA ILE A 188 -12.07 3.65 -5.72
C ILE A 188 -11.55 3.31 -4.33
N TYR A 189 -11.31 2.02 -4.07
CA TYR A 189 -10.78 1.53 -2.80
C TYR A 189 -9.56 0.67 -3.03
N ILE A 190 -8.48 0.98 -2.33
CA ILE A 190 -7.32 0.12 -2.13
C ILE A 190 -7.11 -0.07 -0.64
N TYR A 191 -6.71 -1.25 -0.20
CA TYR A 191 -6.65 -1.60 1.21
C TYR A 191 -5.70 -2.78 1.46
N SER A 192 -5.15 -2.87 2.67
CA SER A 192 -4.51 -4.06 3.21
C SER A 192 -5.55 -5.01 3.81
N ASP A 193 -5.16 -6.20 4.21
CA ASP A 193 -6.07 -7.18 4.80
C ASP A 193 -6.52 -6.83 6.22
N GLY A 194 -5.85 -5.89 6.88
CA GLY A 194 -6.04 -5.53 8.27
C GLY A 194 -7.49 -5.28 8.70
N TYR A 195 -8.32 -4.64 7.85
CA TYR A 195 -9.73 -4.41 8.18
C TYR A 195 -10.57 -5.69 8.10
N GLN A 196 -10.44 -6.44 7.03
CA GLN A 196 -11.23 -7.66 6.80
C GLN A 196 -10.84 -8.79 7.75
N ASP A 197 -9.64 -8.71 8.31
CA ASP A 197 -9.07 -9.72 9.19
C ASP A 197 -9.31 -9.44 10.68
N GLN A 198 -10.00 -8.33 11.02
CA GLN A 198 -10.38 -8.04 12.39
C GLN A 198 -11.37 -9.06 12.94
N PHE A 199 -11.15 -9.46 14.19
CA PHE A 199 -12.06 -10.29 14.96
C PHE A 199 -12.99 -9.41 15.79
N GLY A 200 -14.26 -9.78 15.88
CA GLY A 200 -15.22 -9.03 16.68
C GLY A 200 -16.66 -9.54 16.54
N GLY A 201 -17.61 -8.72 17.01
CA GLY A 201 -19.01 -9.07 17.11
C GLY A 201 -19.27 -10.10 18.23
N ASP A 202 -20.55 -10.46 18.43
CA ASP A 202 -21.01 -11.33 19.54
C ASP A 202 -20.37 -12.72 19.52
N ASN A 203 -19.91 -13.17 18.36
CA ASN A 203 -19.33 -14.51 18.17
C ASN A 203 -17.79 -14.50 18.04
N GLY A 204 -17.13 -13.36 18.18
CA GLY A 204 -15.68 -13.23 18.07
C GLY A 204 -15.11 -13.73 16.73
N LYS A 205 -15.88 -13.64 15.63
CA LYS A 205 -15.46 -14.13 14.31
C LYS A 205 -14.71 -13.06 13.53
N LYS A 206 -13.86 -13.51 12.59
CA LYS A 206 -13.20 -12.66 11.61
C LYS A 206 -14.25 -11.98 10.73
N TYR A 207 -14.05 -10.69 10.40
CA TYR A 207 -15.01 -9.89 9.62
C TYR A 207 -15.19 -10.42 8.20
N MET A 208 -14.15 -10.86 7.58
CA MET A 208 -14.07 -11.48 6.25
C MET A 208 -14.28 -10.52 5.08
N THR A 209 -13.59 -10.81 3.97
CA THR A 209 -13.63 -10.03 2.72
C THR A 209 -15.04 -9.82 2.17
N ALA A 210 -15.94 -10.82 2.30
CA ALA A 210 -17.31 -10.70 1.80
C ALA A 210 -18.10 -9.60 2.53
N ASN A 211 -17.95 -9.49 3.86
CA ASN A 211 -18.61 -8.46 4.65
C ASN A 211 -17.98 -7.08 4.38
N PHE A 212 -16.66 -7.04 4.22
CA PHE A 212 -15.96 -5.81 3.87
C PHE A 212 -16.44 -5.26 2.51
N LYS A 213 -16.56 -6.09 1.49
CA LYS A 213 -17.12 -5.68 0.19
C LYS A 213 -18.56 -5.19 0.28
N LYS A 214 -19.40 -5.81 1.12
CA LYS A 214 -20.76 -5.32 1.38
C LYS A 214 -20.75 -3.95 2.06
N LEU A 215 -19.77 -3.69 2.93
CA LEU A 215 -19.60 -2.37 3.55
C LEU A 215 -19.23 -1.32 2.50
N LEU A 216 -18.27 -1.61 1.61
CA LEU A 216 -17.83 -0.69 0.55
C LEU A 216 -18.96 -0.29 -0.41
N LEU A 217 -19.96 -1.16 -0.61
CA LEU A 217 -21.16 -0.85 -1.40
C LEU A 217 -22.15 0.09 -0.69
N LYS A 218 -22.00 0.30 0.63
CA LYS A 218 -22.92 1.12 1.42
C LYS A 218 -22.38 2.52 1.72
N ILE A 219 -21.09 2.71 1.50
CA ILE A 219 -20.40 4.00 1.71
C ILE A 219 -20.49 4.84 0.44
#